data_d0166fe16780702534e448a23cfe59de
#
_entry.id   d0166fe16780702534e448a23cfe59de
#
_cell.length_a   1.000
_cell.length_b   1.000
_cell.length_c   1.000
_cell.angle_alpha   90.00
_cell.angle_beta   90.00
_cell.angle_gamma   90.00
#
_symmetry.space_group_name_H-M   'P 1'
#
loop_
_entity.id
_entity.type
_entity.pdbx_description
1 polymer ?
#
loop_
_entity_poly.entity_id
_entity_poly.type
_entity_poly.pdbx_seq_one_letter_code
_entity_poly.pdbx_strand_id
1 'polypeptide(L)'
;MHIIHQYTIKMYKYKFSLKYPLHKKKSCYNVGYQFTFCVILCINVEYMHFASQKGEPQGGVMIKVGIIGATGYAGNELVRLLLGHKDAEIVWLGSRSYIDQNYSDVYRNMFKLVDAKCMDDNMEQLANEVDVIFTATPQGLCASLVNDEILSKTKIIDLSADFRLKDVNVYEQWYKLEHKAPQYIDEAVYGLCEINRDKVSKDTRIIANPGCYTTTSILTLYPMVKEGIINPDTIIIDAKSGTSGAGRGAKVANLFCEVNESMKAYGVGTHRHTPEIEEQLGYACGRDDLKLIFTPHLVPMNRGILVTAYANLAKDVTYEDVKAAYDMYYDKEYFVRVLPKDVCPETRWVEGSNFVDIGFKIEPRTNRLIMMGALDNLVKGAAGQAVQNMNLLFGLPENEGLQLAPMFP
;
A
#
# COMPACT_ATOMS: atom_id res chain seq x y z
N MET A 1 14.31 35.69 -29.02
CA MET A 1 15.19 35.17 -30.06
C MET A 1 16.15 34.07 -29.58
N HIS A 2 16.47 33.95 -28.31
CA HIS A 2 17.38 32.90 -27.78
C HIS A 2 16.72 31.53 -27.54
N ILE A 3 15.41 31.45 -27.40
CA ILE A 3 14.70 30.17 -27.13
C ILE A 3 14.53 29.35 -28.39
N ILE A 4 14.42 29.98 -29.57
CA ILE A 4 14.22 29.27 -30.86
C ILE A 4 15.53 28.56 -31.29
N HIS A 5 16.71 29.05 -30.89
CA HIS A 5 17.99 28.46 -31.29
C HIS A 5 18.35 27.15 -30.59
N GLN A 6 17.83 26.92 -29.38
CA GLN A 6 18.09 25.65 -28.66
C GLN A 6 17.26 24.48 -29.16
N TYR A 7 16.06 24.72 -29.71
CA TYR A 7 15.21 23.64 -30.26
C TYR A 7 15.64 23.17 -31.66
N THR A 8 16.28 24.05 -32.43
CA THR A 8 16.73 23.70 -33.80
C THR A 8 17.94 22.74 -33.81
N ILE A 9 18.78 22.78 -32.78
CA ILE A 9 19.98 21.93 -32.70
C ILE A 9 19.65 20.47 -32.32
N LYS A 10 18.55 20.21 -31.63
CA LYS A 10 18.11 18.84 -31.27
C LYS A 10 17.47 18.06 -32.41
N MET A 11 16.95 18.74 -33.43
CA MET A 11 16.30 18.10 -34.58
C MET A 11 17.28 17.51 -35.63
N TYR A 12 18.53 17.92 -35.64
CA TYR A 12 19.53 17.44 -36.63
C TYR A 12 20.12 16.06 -36.35
N LYS A 13 19.77 15.42 -35.23
CA LYS A 13 20.31 14.09 -34.86
C LYS A 13 19.50 12.89 -35.33
N TYR A 14 18.31 13.08 -35.91
CA TYR A 14 17.51 11.99 -36.43
C TYR A 14 17.34 12.10 -37.94
N LYS A 15 18.11 11.31 -38.73
CA LYS A 15 17.93 11.15 -40.16
C LYS A 15 16.69 10.30 -40.42
N PHE A 16 15.55 10.95 -40.67
CA PHE A 16 14.43 10.28 -41.32
C PHE A 16 14.44 10.61 -42.82
N SER A 17 14.63 9.61 -43.69
CA SER A 17 14.50 9.74 -45.13
C SER A 17 13.04 9.47 -45.50
N LEU A 18 12.25 10.52 -45.68
CA LEU A 18 10.93 10.42 -46.29
C LEU A 18 11.11 10.60 -47.81
N LYS A 19 10.98 9.52 -48.58
CA LYS A 19 10.84 9.55 -50.04
C LYS A 19 9.39 9.79 -50.41
N TYR A 20 9.00 11.05 -50.56
CA TYR A 20 7.82 11.43 -51.36
C TYR A 20 8.13 12.67 -52.20
N PRO A 21 7.77 12.73 -53.50
CA PRO A 21 8.09 13.85 -54.39
C PRO A 21 7.19 15.05 -54.12
N LEU A 22 7.82 16.19 -53.87
CA LEU A 22 7.15 17.49 -53.75
C LEU A 22 6.74 18.01 -55.11
N HIS A 23 5.44 18.00 -55.42
CA HIS A 23 4.91 18.81 -56.50
C HIS A 23 4.72 20.27 -56.08
N LYS A 24 5.39 21.17 -56.85
CA LYS A 24 5.27 22.63 -56.73
C LYS A 24 3.84 23.09 -57.03
N LYS A 25 3.21 23.88 -56.16
CA LYS A 25 2.65 25.22 -56.42
C LYS A 25 1.77 25.79 -55.31
N LYS A 26 2.16 27.03 -54.89
CA LYS A 26 1.38 28.20 -54.46
C LYS A 26 0.38 28.05 -53.31
N SER A 27 0.72 28.64 -52.17
CA SER A 27 -0.03 29.75 -51.52
C SER A 27 0.25 29.78 -50.01
N CYS A 28 0.53 30.96 -49.49
CA CYS A 28 1.01 31.26 -48.11
C CYS A 28 0.03 31.04 -46.97
N TYR A 29 -1.09 30.38 -47.18
CA TYR A 29 -2.10 30.16 -46.14
C TYR A 29 -2.07 28.80 -45.43
N ASN A 30 -1.17 27.87 -45.82
CA ASN A 30 -1.13 26.50 -45.31
C ASN A 30 -0.01 26.23 -44.28
N VAL A 31 0.76 27.26 -43.88
CA VAL A 31 1.88 27.04 -42.96
C VAL A 31 1.42 26.80 -41.50
N GLY A 32 0.31 27.38 -41.12
CA GLY A 32 -0.26 27.23 -39.78
C GLY A 32 -0.80 25.83 -39.49
N TYR A 33 -1.49 25.22 -40.46
CA TYR A 33 -2.06 23.88 -40.32
C TYR A 33 -0.99 22.76 -40.34
N GLN A 34 0.06 22.92 -41.14
CA GLN A 34 1.15 21.94 -41.17
C GLN A 34 2.00 21.97 -39.88
N PHE A 35 2.16 23.13 -39.23
CA PHE A 35 2.85 23.25 -37.97
C PHE A 35 2.07 22.61 -36.81
N THR A 36 0.75 22.79 -36.80
CA THR A 36 -0.13 22.18 -35.81
C THR A 36 -0.20 20.66 -35.97
N PHE A 37 -0.21 20.17 -37.20
CA PHE A 37 -0.22 18.72 -37.47
C PHE A 37 1.13 18.07 -37.11
N CYS A 38 2.26 18.72 -37.33
CA CYS A 38 3.57 18.22 -36.95
C CYS A 38 3.76 18.21 -35.43
N VAL A 39 3.28 19.22 -34.71
CA VAL A 39 3.33 19.28 -33.24
C VAL A 39 2.40 18.22 -32.61
N ILE A 40 1.21 18.00 -33.16
CA ILE A 40 0.28 16.96 -32.69
C ILE A 40 0.84 15.55 -32.98
N LEU A 41 1.50 15.32 -34.12
CA LEU A 41 2.17 14.04 -34.42
C LEU A 41 3.37 13.80 -33.50
N CYS A 42 4.18 14.80 -33.21
CA CYS A 42 5.32 14.67 -32.28
C CYS A 42 4.84 14.42 -30.84
N ILE A 43 3.79 15.10 -30.39
CA ILE A 43 3.20 14.87 -29.06
C ILE A 43 2.58 13.46 -28.96
N ASN A 44 1.89 12.98 -30.00
CA ASN A 44 1.34 11.62 -29.99
C ASN A 44 2.40 10.53 -30.07
N VAL A 45 3.54 10.76 -30.73
CA VAL A 45 4.66 9.81 -30.77
C VAL A 45 5.39 9.78 -29.43
N GLU A 46 5.56 10.90 -28.74
CA GLU A 46 6.11 10.93 -27.39
C GLU A 46 5.16 10.29 -26.36
N TYR A 47 3.85 10.50 -26.48
CA TYR A 47 2.86 9.83 -25.61
C TYR A 47 2.78 8.30 -25.84
N MET A 48 2.94 7.82 -27.07
CA MET A 48 3.03 6.38 -27.35
C MET A 48 4.36 5.76 -26.90
N HIS A 49 5.46 6.55 -26.81
CA HIS A 49 6.75 6.06 -26.31
C HIS A 49 6.83 6.01 -24.78
N PHE A 50 6.01 6.80 -24.07
CA PHE A 50 5.98 6.77 -22.60
C PHE A 50 5.35 5.48 -22.03
N ALA A 51 4.52 4.80 -22.81
CA ALA A 51 3.89 3.53 -22.42
C ALA A 51 4.77 2.29 -22.63
N SER A 52 5.97 2.41 -23.23
CA SER A 52 6.81 1.25 -23.59
C SER A 52 8.27 1.31 -23.14
N GLN A 53 8.67 2.29 -22.31
CA GLN A 53 10.02 2.30 -21.73
C GLN A 53 9.93 2.15 -20.22
N LYS A 54 9.81 0.91 -19.73
CA LYS A 54 10.41 0.58 -18.44
C LYS A 54 11.90 0.85 -18.60
N GLY A 55 12.46 1.78 -17.83
CA GLY A 55 13.91 2.00 -17.79
C GLY A 55 14.63 0.69 -17.48
N GLU A 56 15.90 0.59 -17.81
CA GLU A 56 16.69 -0.58 -17.43
C GLU A 56 16.63 -0.75 -15.90
N PRO A 57 16.47 -2.02 -15.40
CA PRO A 57 16.38 -2.29 -13.96
C PRO A 57 17.61 -1.74 -13.24
N GLN A 58 17.45 -1.04 -12.12
CA GLN A 58 18.58 -0.50 -11.34
C GLN A 58 19.47 -1.60 -10.76
N GLY A 59 18.96 -2.82 -10.59
CA GLY A 59 19.69 -4.00 -10.10
C GLY A 59 20.08 -5.01 -11.16
N GLY A 60 19.75 -4.79 -12.43
CA GLY A 60 20.07 -5.71 -13.53
C GLY A 60 19.17 -6.96 -13.62
N VAL A 61 18.26 -7.21 -12.66
CA VAL A 61 17.34 -8.35 -12.65
C VAL A 61 15.92 -7.85 -12.40
N MET A 62 14.99 -8.21 -13.30
CA MET A 62 13.56 -7.92 -13.17
C MET A 62 12.93 -8.91 -12.18
N ILE A 63 12.30 -8.41 -11.12
CA ILE A 63 11.59 -9.24 -10.14
C ILE A 63 10.29 -9.74 -10.76
N LYS A 64 10.15 -11.04 -10.90
CA LYS A 64 8.91 -11.67 -11.39
C LYS A 64 7.91 -11.81 -10.25
N VAL A 65 6.73 -11.26 -10.46
CA VAL A 65 5.69 -11.16 -9.44
C VAL A 65 4.47 -11.98 -9.80
N GLY A 66 4.01 -12.79 -8.85
CA GLY A 66 2.70 -13.42 -8.88
C GLY A 66 1.76 -12.81 -7.86
N ILE A 67 0.49 -12.64 -8.22
CA ILE A 67 -0.55 -12.11 -7.33
C ILE A 67 -1.69 -13.11 -7.25
N ILE A 68 -1.90 -13.74 -6.10
CA ILE A 68 -3.10 -14.54 -5.81
C ILE A 68 -4.16 -13.62 -5.20
N GLY A 69 -5.37 -13.64 -5.78
CA GLY A 69 -6.43 -12.70 -5.41
C GLY A 69 -6.36 -11.37 -6.17
N ALA A 70 -5.76 -11.35 -7.36
CA ALA A 70 -5.55 -10.15 -8.19
C ALA A 70 -6.84 -9.37 -8.51
N THR A 71 -8.01 -10.01 -8.49
CA THR A 71 -9.30 -9.38 -8.76
C THR A 71 -10.05 -8.87 -7.52
N GLY A 72 -9.46 -8.96 -6.32
CA GLY A 72 -9.89 -8.21 -5.14
C GLY A 72 -9.44 -6.75 -5.19
N TYR A 73 -9.94 -5.90 -4.28
CA TYR A 73 -9.52 -4.48 -4.26
C TYR A 73 -8.03 -4.31 -3.94
N ALA A 74 -7.50 -5.02 -2.95
CA ALA A 74 -6.07 -4.99 -2.63
C ALA A 74 -5.23 -5.57 -3.77
N GLY A 75 -5.68 -6.67 -4.41
CA GLY A 75 -5.01 -7.26 -5.56
C GLY A 75 -4.98 -6.32 -6.77
N ASN A 76 -6.09 -5.65 -7.08
CA ASN A 76 -6.12 -4.65 -8.16
C ASN A 76 -5.23 -3.44 -7.85
N GLU A 77 -5.12 -3.07 -6.59
CA GLU A 77 -4.21 -2.00 -6.17
C GLU A 77 -2.74 -2.42 -6.30
N LEU A 78 -2.39 -3.67 -5.98
CA LEU A 78 -1.06 -4.24 -6.29
C LEU A 78 -0.75 -4.15 -7.78
N VAL A 79 -1.69 -4.57 -8.64
CA VAL A 79 -1.53 -4.46 -10.10
C VAL A 79 -1.26 -3.01 -10.51
N ARG A 80 -2.04 -2.05 -10.00
CA ARG A 80 -1.87 -0.61 -10.30
C ARG A 80 -0.46 -0.10 -9.93
N LEU A 81 0.03 -0.45 -8.75
CA LEU A 81 1.33 -0.01 -8.26
C LEU A 81 2.47 -0.68 -9.04
N LEU A 82 2.39 -1.99 -9.25
CA LEU A 82 3.43 -2.77 -9.92
C LEU A 82 3.55 -2.46 -11.41
N LEU A 83 2.49 -2.00 -12.08
CA LEU A 83 2.57 -1.51 -13.46
C LEU A 83 3.52 -0.31 -13.59
N GLY A 84 3.60 0.53 -12.57
CA GLY A 84 4.53 1.67 -12.51
C GLY A 84 5.92 1.34 -11.94
N HIS A 85 6.13 0.11 -11.46
CA HIS A 85 7.39 -0.31 -10.86
C HIS A 85 8.39 -0.71 -11.93
N LYS A 86 9.58 -0.09 -11.96
CA LYS A 86 10.56 -0.31 -13.04
C LYS A 86 11.34 -1.62 -12.91
N ASP A 87 11.49 -2.14 -11.69
CA ASP A 87 12.27 -3.34 -11.38
C ASP A 87 11.39 -4.58 -11.12
N ALA A 88 10.06 -4.51 -11.39
CA ALA A 88 9.14 -5.62 -11.20
C ALA A 88 8.25 -5.87 -12.42
N GLU A 89 7.95 -7.13 -12.70
CA GLU A 89 7.07 -7.59 -13.77
C GLU A 89 6.00 -8.54 -13.22
N ILE A 90 4.73 -8.24 -13.51
CA ILE A 90 3.62 -9.13 -13.15
C ILE A 90 3.53 -10.23 -14.20
N VAL A 91 3.76 -11.47 -13.79
CA VAL A 91 3.69 -12.65 -14.67
C VAL A 91 2.49 -13.54 -14.38
N TRP A 92 1.84 -13.39 -13.22
CA TRP A 92 0.69 -14.20 -12.84
C TRP A 92 -0.38 -13.38 -12.11
N LEU A 93 -1.61 -13.44 -12.60
CA LEU A 93 -2.78 -12.78 -12.03
C LEU A 93 -3.80 -13.84 -11.58
N GLY A 94 -3.64 -14.38 -10.38
CA GLY A 94 -4.48 -15.42 -9.82
C GLY A 94 -5.86 -14.92 -9.40
N SER A 95 -6.92 -15.61 -9.83
CA SER A 95 -8.30 -15.30 -9.46
C SER A 95 -9.21 -16.51 -9.62
N ARG A 96 -9.78 -17.03 -8.52
CA ARG A 96 -10.73 -18.16 -8.55
C ARG A 96 -12.02 -17.87 -9.32
N SER A 97 -12.46 -16.61 -9.34
CA SER A 97 -13.77 -16.24 -9.91
C SER A 97 -13.71 -15.90 -11.40
N TYR A 98 -12.52 -15.69 -11.96
CA TYR A 98 -12.35 -15.15 -13.31
C TYR A 98 -11.28 -15.88 -14.11
N ILE A 99 -11.03 -17.16 -13.83
CA ILE A 99 -10.06 -18.00 -14.57
C ILE A 99 -10.35 -17.90 -16.08
N ASP A 100 -9.28 -17.78 -16.89
CA ASP A 100 -9.30 -17.63 -18.36
C ASP A 100 -9.93 -16.34 -18.91
N GLN A 101 -10.49 -15.47 -18.06
CA GLN A 101 -10.99 -14.16 -18.51
C GLN A 101 -9.84 -13.15 -18.58
N ASN A 102 -9.90 -12.24 -19.54
CA ASN A 102 -8.93 -11.15 -19.59
C ASN A 102 -9.08 -10.25 -18.34
N TYR A 103 -7.97 -9.90 -17.72
CA TYR A 103 -7.99 -9.04 -16.53
C TYR A 103 -8.66 -7.69 -16.80
N SER A 104 -8.42 -7.11 -17.99
CA SER A 104 -9.03 -5.87 -18.44
C SER A 104 -10.55 -5.98 -18.72
N ASP A 105 -11.13 -7.19 -18.79
CA ASP A 105 -12.57 -7.37 -18.85
C ASP A 105 -13.20 -7.31 -17.46
N VAL A 106 -12.45 -7.69 -16.42
CA VAL A 106 -12.87 -7.57 -15.02
C VAL A 106 -12.71 -6.12 -14.51
N TYR A 107 -11.62 -5.47 -14.93
CA TYR A 107 -11.28 -4.10 -14.57
C TYR A 107 -11.05 -3.25 -15.83
N ARG A 108 -12.09 -2.60 -16.32
CA ARG A 108 -12.06 -1.83 -17.58
C ARG A 108 -11.07 -0.65 -17.59
N ASN A 109 -10.73 -0.11 -16.44
CA ASN A 109 -9.67 0.90 -16.30
C ASN A 109 -8.27 0.35 -16.63
N MET A 110 -8.09 -0.97 -16.65
CA MET A 110 -6.84 -1.62 -17.05
C MET A 110 -6.79 -1.97 -18.55
N PHE A 111 -7.80 -1.55 -19.34
CA PHE A 111 -7.83 -1.79 -20.78
C PHE A 111 -6.61 -1.16 -21.47
N LYS A 112 -5.92 -1.93 -22.29
CA LYS A 112 -4.63 -1.62 -22.94
C LYS A 112 -3.43 -1.44 -21.99
N LEU A 113 -3.61 -1.58 -20.68
CA LEU A 113 -2.52 -1.56 -19.71
C LEU A 113 -2.12 -2.98 -19.28
N VAL A 114 -3.10 -3.86 -19.13
CA VAL A 114 -2.90 -5.27 -18.77
C VAL A 114 -3.55 -6.14 -19.81
N ASP A 115 -2.73 -6.76 -20.66
CA ASP A 115 -3.16 -7.74 -21.64
C ASP A 115 -2.74 -9.14 -21.17
N ALA A 116 -3.42 -9.62 -20.13
CA ALA A 116 -3.19 -10.92 -19.53
C ALA A 116 -4.51 -11.55 -19.06
N LYS A 117 -4.57 -12.86 -19.09
CA LYS A 117 -5.68 -13.62 -18.52
C LYS A 117 -5.51 -13.83 -17.04
N CYS A 118 -6.64 -13.92 -16.34
CA CYS A 118 -6.65 -14.41 -14.96
C CYS A 118 -6.33 -15.91 -14.94
N MET A 119 -5.43 -16.28 -14.05
CA MET A 119 -5.01 -17.65 -13.79
C MET A 119 -5.71 -18.19 -12.54
N ASP A 120 -5.52 -19.46 -12.24
CA ASP A 120 -5.93 -20.04 -10.97
C ASP A 120 -4.99 -19.62 -9.81
N ASP A 121 -5.12 -20.26 -8.67
CA ASP A 121 -4.28 -20.04 -7.49
C ASP A 121 -3.35 -21.23 -7.20
N ASN A 122 -2.88 -21.93 -8.25
CA ASN A 122 -1.92 -23.01 -8.14
C ASN A 122 -0.54 -22.47 -7.72
N MET A 123 -0.35 -22.39 -6.40
CA MET A 123 0.87 -21.81 -5.81
C MET A 123 2.11 -22.67 -6.09
N GLU A 124 1.97 -23.99 -6.24
CA GLU A 124 3.10 -24.88 -6.55
C GLU A 124 3.65 -24.62 -7.97
N GLN A 125 2.78 -24.43 -8.94
CA GLN A 125 3.20 -24.04 -10.29
C GLN A 125 3.80 -22.62 -10.25
N LEU A 126 3.10 -21.68 -9.63
CA LEU A 126 3.48 -20.28 -9.55
C LEU A 126 4.87 -20.09 -8.92
N ALA A 127 5.19 -20.85 -7.87
CA ALA A 127 6.48 -20.81 -7.19
C ALA A 127 7.69 -21.16 -8.08
N ASN A 128 7.46 -21.84 -9.20
CA ASN A 128 8.53 -22.13 -10.17
C ASN A 128 8.73 -21.00 -11.21
N GLU A 129 7.82 -20.05 -11.27
CA GLU A 129 7.77 -19.01 -12.33
C GLU A 129 8.11 -17.61 -11.80
N VAL A 130 8.03 -17.39 -10.47
CA VAL A 130 8.13 -16.06 -9.86
C VAL A 130 9.12 -15.99 -8.71
N ASP A 131 9.67 -14.82 -8.46
CA ASP A 131 10.56 -14.52 -7.34
C ASP A 131 9.80 -14.22 -6.06
N VAL A 132 8.56 -13.67 -6.19
CA VAL A 132 7.69 -13.30 -5.07
C VAL A 132 6.22 -13.51 -5.40
N ILE A 133 5.46 -14.01 -4.42
CA ILE A 133 4.01 -14.17 -4.48
C ILE A 133 3.36 -13.23 -3.46
N PHE A 134 2.46 -12.35 -3.93
CA PHE A 134 1.55 -11.62 -3.07
C PHE A 134 0.26 -12.42 -2.90
N THR A 135 -0.16 -12.64 -1.65
CA THR A 135 -1.45 -13.28 -1.35
C THR A 135 -2.44 -12.24 -0.83
N ALA A 136 -3.27 -11.72 -1.73
CA ALA A 136 -4.36 -10.78 -1.43
C ALA A 136 -5.70 -11.54 -1.26
N THR A 137 -5.71 -12.49 -0.33
CA THR A 137 -6.73 -13.53 -0.19
C THR A 137 -7.50 -13.42 1.14
N PRO A 138 -8.65 -14.10 1.28
CA PRO A 138 -9.27 -14.30 2.59
C PRO A 138 -8.34 -15.03 3.55
N GLN A 139 -8.51 -14.79 4.86
CA GLN A 139 -7.78 -15.44 5.92
C GLN A 139 -7.90 -16.98 5.85
N GLY A 140 -6.83 -17.68 6.22
CA GLY A 140 -6.73 -19.14 6.18
C GLY A 140 -6.26 -19.69 4.83
N LEU A 141 -6.33 -18.92 3.75
CA LEU A 141 -5.96 -19.44 2.42
C LEU A 141 -4.45 -19.48 2.21
N CYS A 142 -3.72 -18.43 2.55
CA CYS A 142 -2.27 -18.42 2.42
C CYS A 142 -1.65 -19.55 3.24
N ALA A 143 -2.04 -19.69 4.51
CA ALA A 143 -1.58 -20.78 5.38
C ALA A 143 -1.96 -22.17 4.86
N SER A 144 -3.03 -22.32 4.09
CA SER A 144 -3.42 -23.60 3.50
C SER A 144 -2.63 -23.98 2.26
N LEU A 145 -1.98 -23.02 1.61
CA LEU A 145 -1.26 -23.22 0.34
C LEU A 145 0.27 -23.31 0.55
N VAL A 146 0.80 -22.62 1.55
CA VAL A 146 2.25 -22.52 1.78
C VAL A 146 2.83 -23.85 2.32
N ASN A 147 4.00 -24.22 1.80
CA ASN A 147 4.80 -25.36 2.27
C ASN A 147 6.30 -25.14 2.02
N ASP A 148 7.16 -26.02 2.53
CA ASP A 148 8.61 -25.88 2.40
C ASP A 148 9.10 -25.90 0.96
N GLU A 149 8.45 -26.65 0.07
CA GLU A 149 8.81 -26.70 -1.34
C GLU A 149 8.60 -25.32 -2.00
N ILE A 150 7.43 -24.68 -1.77
CA ILE A 150 7.14 -23.34 -2.26
C ILE A 150 8.13 -22.34 -1.70
N LEU A 151 8.35 -22.36 -0.37
CA LEU A 151 9.23 -21.42 0.33
C LEU A 151 10.72 -21.59 -0.02
N SER A 152 11.09 -22.74 -0.60
CA SER A 152 12.45 -22.95 -1.11
C SER A 152 12.70 -22.27 -2.46
N LYS A 153 11.64 -21.90 -3.19
CA LYS A 153 11.68 -21.40 -4.57
C LYS A 153 11.36 -19.92 -4.66
N THR A 154 10.42 -19.44 -3.84
CA THR A 154 9.87 -18.08 -3.92
C THR A 154 9.62 -17.49 -2.54
N LYS A 155 9.47 -16.18 -2.47
CA LYS A 155 9.11 -15.44 -1.25
C LYS A 155 7.61 -15.17 -1.22
N ILE A 156 7.04 -15.13 -0.01
CA ILE A 156 5.61 -14.84 0.19
C ILE A 156 5.45 -13.51 0.91
N ILE A 157 4.59 -12.63 0.37
CA ILE A 157 4.11 -11.44 1.06
C ILE A 157 2.60 -11.61 1.25
N ASP A 158 2.22 -11.93 2.48
CA ASP A 158 0.84 -12.25 2.83
C ASP A 158 0.07 -11.01 3.31
N LEU A 159 -0.94 -10.59 2.56
CA LEU A 159 -1.83 -9.50 2.92
C LEU A 159 -3.01 -9.99 3.77
N SER A 160 -3.16 -11.31 3.96
CA SER A 160 -4.11 -11.88 4.92
C SER A 160 -3.59 -11.69 6.36
N ALA A 161 -4.21 -12.34 7.31
CA ALA A 161 -3.78 -12.26 8.71
C ALA A 161 -3.04 -13.51 9.19
N ASP A 162 -2.77 -14.45 8.29
CA ASP A 162 -2.38 -15.81 8.68
C ASP A 162 -1.05 -15.85 9.45
N PHE A 163 -0.14 -14.92 9.19
CA PHE A 163 1.18 -14.89 9.84
C PHE A 163 1.45 -13.64 10.68
N ARG A 164 0.42 -12.83 11.00
CA ARG A 164 0.61 -11.57 11.73
C ARG A 164 0.79 -11.73 13.23
N LEU A 165 0.07 -12.71 13.82
CA LEU A 165 0.07 -12.96 15.25
C LEU A 165 1.03 -14.09 15.60
N LYS A 166 1.83 -13.93 16.66
CA LYS A 166 2.79 -14.94 17.09
C LYS A 166 2.13 -16.08 17.87
N ASP A 167 1.04 -15.82 18.59
CA ASP A 167 0.29 -16.88 19.28
C ASP A 167 -0.83 -17.44 18.39
N VAL A 168 -0.69 -18.69 17.98
CA VAL A 168 -1.67 -19.41 17.16
C VAL A 168 -3.05 -19.47 17.84
N ASN A 169 -3.10 -19.60 19.16
CA ASN A 169 -4.37 -19.67 19.89
C ASN A 169 -5.10 -18.33 19.82
N VAL A 170 -4.37 -17.21 19.88
CA VAL A 170 -4.95 -15.86 19.68
C VAL A 170 -5.50 -15.72 18.26
N TYR A 171 -4.76 -16.18 17.25
CA TYR A 171 -5.25 -16.20 15.88
C TYR A 171 -6.56 -17.01 15.77
N GLU A 172 -6.58 -18.24 16.22
CA GLU A 172 -7.75 -19.12 16.14
C GLU A 172 -8.93 -18.57 16.93
N GLN A 173 -8.68 -17.98 18.09
CA GLN A 173 -9.72 -17.34 18.89
C GLN A 173 -10.38 -16.16 18.17
N TRP A 174 -9.60 -15.29 17.52
CA TRP A 174 -10.12 -14.07 16.91
C TRP A 174 -10.64 -14.28 15.48
N TYR A 175 -10.00 -15.15 14.71
CA TYR A 175 -10.40 -15.41 13.33
C TYR A 175 -11.42 -16.54 13.20
N LYS A 176 -11.62 -17.37 14.25
CA LYS A 176 -12.50 -18.54 14.26
C LYS A 176 -12.15 -19.54 13.16
N LEU A 177 -10.87 -19.70 12.90
CA LEU A 177 -10.28 -20.58 11.88
C LEU A 177 -9.13 -21.33 12.52
N GLU A 178 -8.96 -22.59 12.19
CA GLU A 178 -7.77 -23.36 12.50
C GLU A 178 -6.60 -22.89 11.63
N HIS A 179 -5.44 -22.62 12.25
CA HIS A 179 -4.26 -22.21 11.50
C HIS A 179 -3.62 -23.41 10.80
N LYS A 180 -3.51 -23.38 9.46
CA LYS A 180 -3.07 -24.54 8.66
C LYS A 180 -1.56 -24.68 8.52
N ALA A 181 -0.78 -23.68 8.91
CA ALA A 181 0.67 -23.68 8.81
C ALA A 181 1.35 -22.99 10.02
N PRO A 182 1.06 -23.43 11.27
CA PRO A 182 1.59 -22.79 12.47
C PRO A 182 3.11 -22.86 12.57
N GLN A 183 3.75 -23.84 11.93
CA GLN A 183 5.20 -24.01 11.90
C GLN A 183 5.95 -22.83 11.25
N TYR A 184 5.30 -22.00 10.46
CA TYR A 184 5.92 -20.85 9.79
C TYR A 184 5.67 -19.51 10.49
N ILE A 185 4.89 -19.47 11.58
CA ILE A 185 4.58 -18.24 12.31
C ILE A 185 5.84 -17.57 12.87
N ASP A 186 6.75 -18.37 13.44
CA ASP A 186 7.94 -17.82 14.08
C ASP A 186 8.94 -17.21 13.09
N GLU A 187 9.04 -17.78 11.89
CA GLU A 187 9.93 -17.24 10.86
C GLU A 187 9.33 -16.05 10.08
N ALA A 188 8.01 -15.92 10.09
CA ALA A 188 7.35 -14.81 9.40
C ALA A 188 7.72 -13.46 10.05
N VAL A 189 8.13 -12.51 9.23
CA VAL A 189 8.44 -11.15 9.66
C VAL A 189 7.21 -10.28 9.52
N TYR A 190 6.83 -9.60 10.61
CA TYR A 190 5.75 -8.59 10.57
C TYR A 190 6.21 -7.36 9.77
N GLY A 191 5.63 -7.17 8.60
CA GLY A 191 6.10 -6.28 7.56
C GLY A 191 5.66 -4.82 7.71
N LEU A 192 5.76 -4.23 8.90
CA LEU A 192 5.67 -2.77 9.09
C LEU A 192 7.07 -2.19 8.99
N CYS A 193 7.46 -1.73 7.79
CA CYS A 193 8.84 -1.38 7.44
C CYS A 193 9.45 -0.35 8.39
N GLU A 194 8.71 0.67 8.79
CA GLU A 194 9.19 1.75 9.66
C GLU A 194 9.63 1.27 11.05
N ILE A 195 9.17 0.08 11.46
CA ILE A 195 9.45 -0.47 12.80
C ILE A 195 10.32 -1.73 12.72
N ASN A 196 10.17 -2.53 11.66
CA ASN A 196 10.75 -3.87 11.59
C ASN A 196 11.70 -4.09 10.40
N ARG A 197 12.16 -3.03 9.70
CA ARG A 197 13.04 -3.20 8.51
C ARG A 197 14.28 -4.03 8.83
N ASP A 198 14.85 -3.87 10.02
CA ASP A 198 16.05 -4.58 10.44
C ASP A 198 15.85 -6.09 10.59
N LYS A 199 14.61 -6.55 10.68
CA LYS A 199 14.24 -7.96 10.73
C LYS A 199 14.09 -8.58 9.33
N VAL A 200 13.96 -7.75 8.29
CA VAL A 200 13.83 -8.21 6.91
C VAL A 200 15.23 -8.42 6.32
N SER A 201 15.48 -9.58 5.78
CA SER A 201 16.74 -9.93 5.11
C SER A 201 16.46 -10.64 3.78
N LYS A 202 17.50 -10.87 2.98
CA LYS A 202 17.40 -11.67 1.76
C LYS A 202 16.94 -13.11 2.03
N ASP A 203 17.15 -13.62 3.25
CA ASP A 203 16.79 -14.98 3.65
C ASP A 203 15.35 -15.07 4.21
N THR A 204 14.69 -13.91 4.41
CA THR A 204 13.26 -13.88 4.81
C THR A 204 12.41 -14.52 3.74
N ARG A 205 11.61 -15.54 4.12
CA ARG A 205 10.76 -16.30 3.22
C ARG A 205 9.30 -15.83 3.24
N ILE A 206 8.82 -15.36 4.40
CA ILE A 206 7.44 -14.93 4.61
C ILE A 206 7.44 -13.54 5.24
N ILE A 207 6.70 -12.61 4.61
CA ILE A 207 6.34 -11.33 5.20
C ILE A 207 4.84 -11.34 5.53
N ALA A 208 4.51 -11.12 6.79
CA ALA A 208 3.15 -10.86 7.25
C ALA A 208 2.85 -9.36 7.08
N ASN A 209 2.18 -9.00 6.00
CA ASN A 209 1.84 -7.60 5.72
C ASN A 209 0.75 -7.10 6.67
N PRO A 210 0.92 -5.95 7.36
CA PRO A 210 -0.02 -5.44 8.36
C PRO A 210 -1.44 -5.21 7.83
N GLY A 211 -2.42 -5.22 8.73
CA GLY A 211 -3.77 -4.76 8.42
C GLY A 211 -3.84 -3.23 8.31
N CYS A 212 -4.84 -2.72 7.58
CA CYS A 212 -4.94 -1.29 7.29
C CYS A 212 -5.13 -0.42 8.55
N TYR A 213 -6.02 -0.82 9.45
CA TYR A 213 -6.19 -0.12 10.73
C TYR A 213 -4.98 -0.29 11.65
N THR A 214 -4.33 -1.46 11.59
CA THR A 214 -3.16 -1.75 12.42
C THR A 214 -1.98 -0.89 12.01
N THR A 215 -1.71 -0.77 10.71
CA THR A 215 -0.70 0.15 10.18
C THR A 215 -0.92 1.58 10.67
N THR A 216 -2.15 2.10 10.54
CA THR A 216 -2.48 3.47 10.98
C THR A 216 -2.30 3.62 12.48
N SER A 217 -2.87 2.71 13.28
CA SER A 217 -2.85 2.77 14.74
C SER A 217 -1.45 2.63 15.30
N ILE A 218 -0.68 1.66 14.80
CA ILE A 218 0.67 1.40 15.29
C ILE A 218 1.59 2.58 14.96
N LEU A 219 1.62 3.06 13.72
CA LEU A 219 2.47 4.21 13.36
C LEU A 219 2.09 5.47 14.13
N THR A 220 0.80 5.67 14.42
CA THR A 220 0.33 6.83 15.22
C THR A 220 0.77 6.74 16.69
N LEU A 221 0.80 5.54 17.28
CA LEU A 221 0.99 5.34 18.72
C LEU A 221 2.40 4.89 19.12
N TYR A 222 3.13 4.24 18.22
CA TYR A 222 4.38 3.55 18.53
C TYR A 222 5.41 4.42 19.26
N PRO A 223 5.76 5.63 18.80
CA PRO A 223 6.74 6.46 19.50
C PRO A 223 6.29 6.85 20.92
N MET A 224 4.99 7.11 21.09
CA MET A 224 4.44 7.52 22.37
C MET A 224 4.43 6.40 23.41
N VAL A 225 4.16 5.18 22.96
CA VAL A 225 4.23 3.97 23.79
C VAL A 225 5.69 3.62 24.09
N LYS A 226 6.55 3.64 23.09
CA LYS A 226 7.97 3.25 23.20
C LYS A 226 8.75 4.14 24.15
N GLU A 227 8.51 5.46 24.10
CA GLU A 227 9.17 6.45 24.94
C GLU A 227 8.48 6.66 26.30
N GLY A 228 7.44 5.89 26.61
CA GLY A 228 6.70 6.00 27.87
C GLY A 228 6.09 7.39 28.09
N ILE A 229 5.65 8.05 27.01
CA ILE A 229 4.98 9.36 27.08
C ILE A 229 3.54 9.18 27.53
N ILE A 230 2.89 8.11 27.10
CA ILE A 230 1.51 7.79 27.47
C ILE A 230 1.46 6.53 28.34
N ASN A 231 0.41 6.44 29.16
CA ASN A 231 0.08 5.20 29.86
C ASN A 231 -0.65 4.25 28.88
N PRO A 232 -0.03 3.11 28.47
CA PRO A 232 -0.60 2.23 27.48
C PRO A 232 -1.90 1.55 27.89
N ASP A 233 -2.16 1.38 29.20
CA ASP A 233 -3.41 0.80 29.72
C ASP A 233 -4.64 1.71 29.54
N THR A 234 -4.43 2.95 29.13
CA THR A 234 -5.48 3.94 28.92
C THR A 234 -5.75 4.25 27.45
N ILE A 235 -5.15 3.48 26.53
CA ILE A 235 -5.29 3.69 25.08
C ILE A 235 -6.71 3.38 24.64
N ILE A 236 -7.33 4.36 23.99
CA ILE A 236 -8.60 4.24 23.27
C ILE A 236 -8.36 4.67 21.84
N ILE A 237 -8.70 3.83 20.88
CA ILE A 237 -8.57 4.07 19.45
C ILE A 237 -9.96 4.11 18.83
N ASP A 238 -10.34 5.26 18.30
CA ASP A 238 -11.56 5.48 17.54
C ASP A 238 -11.20 5.67 16.06
N ALA A 239 -11.51 4.68 15.23
CA ALA A 239 -11.04 4.60 13.86
C ALA A 239 -12.18 4.64 12.84
N LYS A 240 -12.00 5.37 11.74
CA LYS A 240 -12.94 5.50 10.63
C LYS A 240 -12.29 4.94 9.37
N SER A 241 -13.03 4.14 8.59
CA SER A 241 -12.54 3.59 7.32
C SER A 241 -13.56 3.71 6.21
N GLY A 242 -13.07 3.98 5.02
CA GLY A 242 -13.84 3.84 3.79
C GLY A 242 -14.24 2.39 3.50
N THR A 243 -15.27 2.23 2.68
CA THR A 243 -15.95 0.95 2.41
C THR A 243 -15.10 -0.07 1.66
N SER A 244 -14.09 0.37 0.89
CA SER A 244 -13.18 -0.52 0.17
C SER A 244 -12.41 -1.48 1.10
N GLY A 245 -12.23 -1.11 2.38
CA GLY A 245 -11.63 -1.97 3.40
C GLY A 245 -12.40 -3.25 3.70
N ALA A 246 -13.69 -3.30 3.37
CA ALA A 246 -14.51 -4.50 3.50
C ALA A 246 -14.35 -5.50 2.34
N GLY A 247 -13.55 -5.16 1.32
CA GLY A 247 -13.31 -5.97 0.13
C GLY A 247 -14.41 -5.87 -0.93
N ARG A 248 -14.17 -6.50 -2.09
CA ARG A 248 -15.05 -6.44 -3.27
C ARG A 248 -16.28 -7.34 -3.16
N GLY A 249 -16.27 -8.32 -2.26
CA GLY A 249 -17.39 -9.24 -2.09
C GLY A 249 -18.69 -8.52 -1.72
N ALA A 250 -19.75 -8.76 -2.47
CA ALA A 250 -21.06 -8.16 -2.23
C ALA A 250 -21.64 -8.67 -0.90
N LYS A 251 -21.91 -7.73 0.00
CA LYS A 251 -22.61 -7.96 1.28
C LYS A 251 -23.62 -6.84 1.45
N VAL A 252 -24.79 -7.13 2.04
CA VAL A 252 -25.82 -6.11 2.27
C VAL A 252 -25.23 -4.87 2.95
N ALA A 253 -24.41 -5.06 3.99
CA ALA A 253 -23.80 -3.97 4.75
C ALA A 253 -22.87 -3.06 3.93
N ASN A 254 -22.47 -3.45 2.72
CA ASN A 254 -21.57 -2.71 1.84
C ASN A 254 -22.27 -2.18 0.57
N LEU A 255 -23.59 -2.39 0.43
CA LEU A 255 -24.35 -1.86 -0.70
C LEU A 255 -24.46 -0.35 -0.59
N PHE A 256 -24.50 0.33 -1.73
CA PHE A 256 -24.54 1.80 -1.80
C PHE A 256 -25.64 2.41 -0.92
N CYS A 257 -26.87 1.91 -1.01
CA CYS A 257 -28.00 2.42 -0.23
C CYS A 257 -27.90 2.11 1.28
N GLU A 258 -27.04 1.16 1.68
CA GLU A 258 -26.82 0.82 3.09
C GLU A 258 -25.69 1.63 3.73
N VAL A 259 -24.82 2.19 2.90
CA VAL A 259 -23.61 2.91 3.35
C VAL A 259 -23.73 4.40 3.12
N ASN A 260 -24.35 4.83 2.00
CA ASN A 260 -24.44 6.24 1.65
C ASN A 260 -25.19 7.02 2.73
N GLU A 261 -24.68 8.21 3.09
CA GLU A 261 -25.24 9.11 4.12
C GLU A 261 -25.36 8.46 5.52
N SER A 262 -24.64 7.37 5.78
CA SER A 262 -24.67 6.65 7.06
C SER A 262 -23.27 6.32 7.56
N MET A 263 -23.05 6.46 8.85
CA MET A 263 -21.83 6.05 9.53
C MET A 263 -22.19 5.13 10.70
N LYS A 264 -21.44 4.01 10.84
CA LYS A 264 -21.73 3.05 11.91
C LYS A 264 -20.46 2.43 12.48
N ALA A 265 -20.45 2.22 13.81
CA ALA A 265 -19.46 1.37 14.44
C ALA A 265 -19.72 -0.10 14.07
N TYR A 266 -18.66 -0.89 13.96
CA TYR A 266 -18.78 -2.34 13.70
C TYR A 266 -17.67 -3.10 14.42
N GLY A 267 -17.90 -4.39 14.69
CA GLY A 267 -16.90 -5.22 15.38
C GLY A 267 -16.44 -4.66 16.73
N VAL A 268 -17.31 -3.94 17.43
CA VAL A 268 -16.97 -3.31 18.73
C VAL A 268 -16.57 -4.40 19.73
N GLY A 269 -15.37 -4.28 20.32
CA GLY A 269 -14.81 -5.27 21.23
C GLY A 269 -14.46 -6.64 20.61
N THR A 270 -14.67 -6.81 19.29
CA THR A 270 -14.51 -8.11 18.60
C THR A 270 -13.80 -8.00 17.26
N HIS A 271 -13.30 -6.83 16.90
CA HIS A 271 -12.61 -6.62 15.61
C HIS A 271 -11.26 -7.32 15.59
N ARG A 272 -10.99 -8.05 14.52
CA ARG A 272 -9.81 -8.92 14.36
C ARG A 272 -8.46 -8.19 14.33
N HIS A 273 -8.44 -6.87 14.13
CA HIS A 273 -7.22 -6.07 14.23
C HIS A 273 -6.83 -5.72 15.68
N THR A 274 -7.73 -5.93 16.64
CA THR A 274 -7.44 -5.62 18.06
C THR A 274 -6.21 -6.35 18.58
N PRO A 275 -6.11 -7.69 18.51
CA PRO A 275 -4.95 -8.41 19.03
C PRO A 275 -3.65 -8.07 18.29
N GLU A 276 -3.72 -7.74 17.00
CA GLU A 276 -2.57 -7.31 16.20
C GLU A 276 -2.01 -5.96 16.70
N ILE A 277 -2.88 -5.00 17.01
CA ILE A 277 -2.47 -3.70 17.59
C ILE A 277 -1.90 -3.90 19.00
N GLU A 278 -2.58 -4.71 19.83
CA GLU A 278 -2.14 -5.03 21.20
C GLU A 278 -0.76 -5.68 21.20
N GLU A 279 -0.52 -6.68 20.36
CA GLU A 279 0.75 -7.39 20.25
C GLU A 279 1.89 -6.45 19.85
N GLN A 280 1.71 -5.67 18.79
CA GLN A 280 2.78 -4.80 18.28
C GLN A 280 3.09 -3.62 19.21
N LEU A 281 2.09 -3.01 19.83
CA LEU A 281 2.31 -1.97 20.83
C LEU A 281 2.82 -2.55 22.16
N GLY A 282 2.43 -3.78 22.48
CA GLY A 282 2.99 -4.54 23.62
C GLY A 282 4.49 -4.73 23.46
N TYR A 283 4.96 -5.16 22.29
CA TYR A 283 6.41 -5.25 22.02
C TYR A 283 7.12 -3.89 22.15
N ALA A 284 6.46 -2.79 21.78
CA ALA A 284 7.04 -1.46 21.95
C ALA A 284 7.32 -1.11 23.41
N CYS A 285 6.45 -1.48 24.36
CA CYS A 285 6.62 -1.21 25.79
C CYS A 285 7.14 -2.42 26.60
N GLY A 286 7.53 -3.53 25.93
CA GLY A 286 8.07 -4.72 26.59
C GLY A 286 7.03 -5.51 27.40
N ARG A 287 5.76 -5.51 26.96
CA ARG A 287 4.63 -6.21 27.60
C ARG A 287 3.97 -7.18 26.62
N ASP A 288 3.54 -8.31 27.12
CA ASP A 288 2.79 -9.34 26.40
C ASP A 288 1.29 -9.36 26.75
N ASP A 289 0.90 -8.60 27.77
CA ASP A 289 -0.45 -8.55 28.32
C ASP A 289 -1.22 -7.26 28.00
N LEU A 290 -0.69 -6.39 27.13
CA LEU A 290 -1.31 -5.12 26.79
C LEU A 290 -2.73 -5.33 26.26
N LYS A 291 -3.68 -4.56 26.81
CA LYS A 291 -5.07 -4.48 26.34
C LYS A 291 -5.44 -3.04 26.08
N LEU A 292 -6.19 -2.82 25.00
CA LEU A 292 -6.66 -1.49 24.62
C LEU A 292 -8.10 -1.54 24.08
N ILE A 293 -8.71 -0.38 23.96
CA ILE A 293 -10.02 -0.26 23.32
C ILE A 293 -9.81 0.15 21.86
N PHE A 294 -10.31 -0.65 20.92
CA PHE A 294 -10.34 -0.36 19.50
C PHE A 294 -11.78 -0.40 18.98
N THR A 295 -12.26 0.72 18.46
CA THR A 295 -13.61 0.86 17.91
C THR A 295 -13.55 1.37 16.47
N PRO A 296 -13.69 0.48 15.46
CA PRO A 296 -13.73 0.89 14.07
C PRO A 296 -15.13 1.33 13.63
N HIS A 297 -15.17 2.28 12.69
CA HIS A 297 -16.38 2.78 12.07
C HIS A 297 -16.27 2.66 10.54
N LEU A 298 -17.36 2.25 9.90
CA LEU A 298 -17.51 2.36 8.46
C LEU A 298 -18.12 3.71 8.13
N VAL A 299 -17.50 4.44 7.22
CA VAL A 299 -17.96 5.77 6.80
C VAL A 299 -18.24 5.80 5.29
N PRO A 300 -19.14 6.69 4.81
CA PRO A 300 -19.59 6.73 3.43
C PRO A 300 -18.55 7.39 2.50
N MET A 301 -17.38 6.81 2.44
CA MET A 301 -16.30 7.14 1.49
C MET A 301 -15.69 5.86 0.91
N ASN A 302 -15.06 5.95 -0.23
CA ASN A 302 -14.44 4.78 -0.85
C ASN A 302 -13.15 4.37 -0.14
N ARG A 303 -12.20 5.29 0.01
CA ARG A 303 -10.85 5.06 0.53
C ARG A 303 -10.55 5.94 1.74
N GLY A 304 -9.51 5.58 2.44
CA GLY A 304 -8.95 6.31 3.57
C GLY A 304 -9.30 5.70 4.92
N ILE A 305 -8.35 5.83 5.83
CA ILE A 305 -8.53 5.57 7.26
C ILE A 305 -8.13 6.83 8.02
N LEU A 306 -8.94 7.21 9.00
CA LEU A 306 -8.62 8.20 10.02
C LEU A 306 -8.72 7.54 11.39
N VAL A 307 -7.62 7.49 12.10
CA VAL A 307 -7.55 7.08 13.51
C VAL A 307 -7.50 8.32 14.38
N THR A 308 -8.29 8.33 15.47
CA THR A 308 -8.11 9.25 16.60
C THR A 308 -7.92 8.43 17.84
N ALA A 309 -6.74 8.52 18.45
CA ALA A 309 -6.40 7.79 19.66
C ALA A 309 -6.24 8.74 20.84
N TYR A 310 -6.62 8.27 22.01
CA TYR A 310 -6.56 8.99 23.27
C TYR A 310 -5.81 8.14 24.28
N ALA A 311 -4.93 8.77 25.07
CA ALA A 311 -4.32 8.12 26.22
C ALA A 311 -3.97 9.16 27.30
N ASN A 312 -3.91 8.74 28.54
CA ASN A 312 -3.40 9.58 29.63
C ASN A 312 -1.88 9.77 29.46
N LEU A 313 -1.39 10.97 29.70
CA LEU A 313 0.04 11.20 29.83
C LEU A 313 0.58 10.43 31.03
N ALA A 314 1.71 9.74 30.86
CA ALA A 314 2.41 9.01 31.92
C ALA A 314 3.39 9.91 32.69
N LYS A 315 3.76 11.04 32.11
CA LYS A 315 4.68 12.04 32.66
C LYS A 315 4.31 13.43 32.15
N ASP A 316 4.77 14.46 32.84
CA ASP A 316 4.64 15.83 32.34
C ASP A 316 5.52 16.00 31.08
N VAL A 317 4.90 16.44 30.00
CA VAL A 317 5.58 16.67 28.71
C VAL A 317 5.04 17.92 28.05
N THR A 318 5.92 18.57 27.27
CA THR A 318 5.57 19.69 26.40
C THR A 318 5.20 19.20 24.99
N TYR A 319 4.72 20.12 24.16
CA TYR A 319 4.52 19.84 22.73
C TYR A 319 5.84 19.41 22.07
N GLU A 320 6.92 20.08 22.42
CA GLU A 320 8.26 19.86 21.87
C GLU A 320 8.80 18.46 22.25
N ASP A 321 8.52 17.97 23.45
CA ASP A 321 8.89 16.62 23.89
C ASP A 321 8.16 15.54 23.06
N VAL A 322 6.85 15.71 22.84
CA VAL A 322 6.06 14.81 22.00
C VAL A 322 6.53 14.85 20.54
N LYS A 323 6.78 16.06 20.02
CA LYS A 323 7.29 16.24 18.64
C LYS A 323 8.65 15.58 18.49
N ALA A 324 9.57 15.77 19.43
CA ALA A 324 10.90 15.17 19.40
C ALA A 324 10.83 13.64 19.43
N ALA A 325 9.90 13.06 20.17
CA ALA A 325 9.68 11.62 20.18
C ALA A 325 9.19 11.09 18.82
N TYR A 326 8.28 11.80 18.16
CA TYR A 326 7.89 11.44 16.79
C TYR A 326 9.07 11.59 15.80
N ASP A 327 9.83 12.68 15.89
CA ASP A 327 10.95 12.94 14.98
C ASP A 327 12.07 11.90 15.13
N MET A 328 12.32 11.42 16.36
CA MET A 328 13.30 10.36 16.60
C MET A 328 13.06 9.13 15.76
N TYR A 329 11.79 8.76 15.54
CA TYR A 329 11.41 7.58 14.78
C TYR A 329 11.12 7.87 13.31
N TYR A 330 10.59 9.07 12.97
CA TYR A 330 9.98 9.30 11.68
C TYR A 330 10.63 10.39 10.82
N ASP A 331 11.59 11.15 11.33
CA ASP A 331 12.25 12.22 10.54
C ASP A 331 12.91 11.71 9.25
N LYS A 332 13.37 10.45 9.26
CA LYS A 332 14.00 9.78 8.12
C LYS A 332 13.05 8.86 7.33
N GLU A 333 11.82 8.69 7.79
CA GLU A 333 10.84 7.81 7.14
C GLU A 333 10.16 8.51 5.98
N TYR A 334 10.45 8.05 4.76
CA TYR A 334 9.95 8.69 3.53
C TYR A 334 8.41 8.79 3.51
N PHE A 335 7.72 7.79 4.04
CA PHE A 335 6.26 7.71 3.96
C PHE A 335 5.50 8.23 5.20
N VAL A 336 6.19 8.62 6.26
CA VAL A 336 5.54 9.14 7.47
C VAL A 336 5.77 10.64 7.57
N ARG A 337 4.68 11.40 7.65
CA ARG A 337 4.70 12.86 7.77
C ARG A 337 4.08 13.28 9.09
N VAL A 338 4.91 13.76 10.00
CA VAL A 338 4.43 14.39 11.25
C VAL A 338 4.07 15.84 10.94
N LEU A 339 2.78 16.14 10.97
CA LEU A 339 2.24 17.42 10.55
C LEU A 339 2.65 18.59 11.46
N PRO A 340 2.65 19.82 10.95
CA PRO A 340 2.91 21.01 11.77
C PRO A 340 1.94 21.14 12.94
N LYS A 341 2.35 21.91 13.96
CA LYS A 341 1.54 22.20 15.14
C LYS A 341 0.14 22.69 14.75
N ASP A 342 -0.88 22.13 15.44
CA ASP A 342 -2.29 22.44 15.24
C ASP A 342 -2.88 22.07 13.87
N VAL A 343 -2.15 21.29 13.06
CA VAL A 343 -2.68 20.70 11.81
C VAL A 343 -3.13 19.26 12.09
N CYS A 344 -4.40 18.96 11.80
CA CYS A 344 -4.95 17.61 11.92
C CYS A 344 -4.87 16.88 10.57
N PRO A 345 -4.56 15.58 10.54
CA PRO A 345 -4.53 14.80 9.32
C PRO A 345 -5.93 14.66 8.69
N GLU A 346 -5.97 14.59 7.36
CA GLU A 346 -7.17 14.39 6.57
C GLU A 346 -6.96 13.23 5.58
N THR A 347 -7.94 12.35 5.43
CA THR A 347 -7.85 11.18 4.53
C THR A 347 -7.58 11.56 3.06
N ARG A 348 -8.07 12.72 2.63
CA ARG A 348 -7.86 13.23 1.27
C ARG A 348 -6.40 13.57 0.96
N TRP A 349 -5.62 13.97 1.98
CA TRP A 349 -4.21 14.35 1.77
C TRP A 349 -3.28 13.16 1.58
N VAL A 350 -3.78 11.95 1.73
CA VAL A 350 -3.01 10.70 1.60
C VAL A 350 -3.60 9.75 0.55
N GLU A 351 -4.76 10.08 -0.03
CA GLU A 351 -5.49 9.22 -0.97
C GLU A 351 -4.64 8.88 -2.20
N GLY A 352 -4.60 7.60 -2.56
CA GLY A 352 -3.87 7.06 -3.71
C GLY A 352 -2.35 6.98 -3.53
N SER A 353 -1.82 7.34 -2.35
CA SER A 353 -0.39 7.38 -2.03
C SER A 353 -0.01 6.44 -0.88
N ASN A 354 1.29 6.20 -0.71
CA ASN A 354 1.82 5.41 0.41
C ASN A 354 2.14 6.25 1.65
N PHE A 355 1.70 7.51 1.71
CA PHE A 355 1.94 8.38 2.85
C PHE A 355 1.02 8.09 4.03
N VAL A 356 1.56 8.36 5.23
CA VAL A 356 0.82 8.43 6.50
C VAL A 356 1.03 9.82 7.09
N ASP A 357 -0.06 10.52 7.38
CA ASP A 357 -0.03 11.80 8.07
C ASP A 357 -0.36 11.60 9.55
N ILE A 358 0.48 12.15 10.42
CA ILE A 358 0.31 12.08 11.88
C ILE A 358 0.22 13.49 12.45
N GLY A 359 -0.80 13.73 13.27
CA GLY A 359 -0.96 14.94 14.07
C GLY A 359 -1.25 14.62 15.53
N PHE A 360 -0.95 15.53 16.44
CA PHE A 360 -1.21 15.32 17.85
C PHE A 360 -1.54 16.61 18.59
N LYS A 361 -2.21 16.47 19.72
CA LYS A 361 -2.58 17.58 20.63
C LYS A 361 -2.52 17.12 22.08
N ILE A 362 -1.84 17.88 22.93
CA ILE A 362 -1.96 17.73 24.38
C ILE A 362 -3.23 18.46 24.82
N GLU A 363 -4.11 17.77 25.56
CA GLU A 363 -5.30 18.36 26.16
C GLU A 363 -5.05 18.58 27.67
N PRO A 364 -4.67 19.81 28.07
CA PRO A 364 -4.19 20.06 29.42
C PRO A 364 -5.26 19.94 30.51
N ARG A 365 -6.54 20.14 30.17
CA ARG A 365 -7.65 20.05 31.13
C ARG A 365 -7.89 18.64 31.61
N THR A 366 -7.56 17.64 30.79
CA THR A 366 -7.78 16.21 31.10
C THR A 366 -6.48 15.43 31.25
N ASN A 367 -5.33 16.08 31.09
CA ASN A 367 -4.01 15.47 31.07
C ASN A 367 -3.90 14.29 30.10
N ARG A 368 -4.40 14.49 28.86
CA ARG A 368 -4.42 13.47 27.81
C ARG A 368 -3.68 13.92 26.56
N LEU A 369 -3.07 12.95 25.91
CA LEU A 369 -2.58 13.12 24.54
C LEU A 369 -3.65 12.59 23.57
N ILE A 370 -3.99 13.42 22.58
CA ILE A 370 -4.82 13.07 21.43
C ILE A 370 -3.88 12.89 20.26
N MET A 371 -3.89 11.72 19.66
CA MET A 371 -3.05 11.35 18.53
C MET A 371 -3.93 10.98 17.33
N MET A 372 -3.60 11.49 16.18
CA MET A 372 -4.39 11.30 14.95
C MET A 372 -3.49 10.79 13.84
N GLY A 373 -3.98 9.82 13.07
CA GLY A 373 -3.28 9.28 11.91
C GLY A 373 -4.21 9.06 10.74
N ALA A 374 -3.75 9.40 9.53
CA ALA A 374 -4.49 9.14 8.31
C ALA A 374 -3.62 8.45 7.25
N LEU A 375 -4.19 7.49 6.52
CA LEU A 375 -3.58 6.84 5.37
C LEU A 375 -4.64 6.36 4.36
N ASP A 376 -4.20 5.98 3.15
CA ASP A 376 -5.04 5.23 2.20
C ASP A 376 -5.05 3.75 2.58
N ASN A 377 -6.24 3.21 2.90
CA ASN A 377 -6.40 1.84 3.37
C ASN A 377 -6.03 0.76 2.34
N LEU A 378 -6.05 1.08 1.04
CA LEU A 378 -5.64 0.15 -0.03
C LEU A 378 -4.16 0.31 -0.41
N VAL A 379 -3.57 1.48 -0.22
CA VAL A 379 -2.15 1.72 -0.51
C VAL A 379 -1.31 1.44 0.72
N LYS A 380 -1.04 2.41 1.59
CA LYS A 380 -0.22 2.20 2.80
C LYS A 380 -0.85 1.18 3.74
N GLY A 381 -2.18 1.10 3.78
CA GLY A 381 -2.89 0.12 4.58
C GLY A 381 -2.85 -1.32 4.04
N ALA A 382 -2.41 -1.55 2.80
CA ALA A 382 -2.41 -2.88 2.17
C ALA A 382 -1.34 -3.02 1.08
N ALA A 383 -1.68 -2.69 -0.18
CA ALA A 383 -0.85 -2.98 -1.35
C ALA A 383 0.46 -2.19 -1.38
N GLY A 384 0.44 -0.93 -1.00
CA GLY A 384 1.65 -0.11 -0.98
C GLY A 384 2.66 -0.56 0.09
N GLN A 385 2.17 -0.92 1.28
CA GLN A 385 3.00 -1.54 2.32
C GLN A 385 3.59 -2.87 1.83
N ALA A 386 2.82 -3.66 1.08
CA ALA A 386 3.30 -4.93 0.53
C ALA A 386 4.39 -4.71 -0.54
N VAL A 387 4.25 -3.71 -1.43
CA VAL A 387 5.30 -3.34 -2.39
C VAL A 387 6.52 -2.79 -1.69
N GLN A 388 6.37 -1.98 -0.63
CA GLN A 388 7.48 -1.50 0.20
C GLN A 388 8.25 -2.68 0.83
N ASN A 389 7.55 -3.71 1.31
CA ASN A 389 8.14 -4.96 1.81
C ASN A 389 8.89 -5.72 0.71
N MET A 390 8.32 -5.80 -0.50
CA MET A 390 9.02 -6.40 -1.65
C MET A 390 10.33 -5.66 -1.93
N ASN A 391 10.31 -4.35 -1.94
CA ASN A 391 11.51 -3.55 -2.17
C ASN A 391 12.62 -3.88 -1.15
N LEU A 392 12.27 -3.97 0.14
CA LEU A 392 13.22 -4.39 1.19
C LEU A 392 13.77 -5.80 0.95
N LEU A 393 12.91 -6.78 0.64
CA LEU A 393 13.30 -8.17 0.39
C LEU A 393 14.31 -8.32 -0.74
N PHE A 394 14.22 -7.46 -1.75
CA PHE A 394 15.10 -7.50 -2.94
C PHE A 394 16.18 -6.42 -2.92
N GLY A 395 16.34 -5.69 -1.81
CA GLY A 395 17.40 -4.70 -1.63
C GLY A 395 17.24 -3.45 -2.49
N LEU A 396 16.01 -3.15 -2.89
CA LEU A 396 15.66 -1.91 -3.62
C LEU A 396 15.38 -0.76 -2.63
N PRO A 397 15.41 0.50 -3.07
CA PRO A 397 14.90 1.62 -2.29
C PRO A 397 13.44 1.37 -1.90
N GLU A 398 13.09 1.53 -0.62
CA GLU A 398 11.74 1.24 -0.12
C GLU A 398 10.62 1.96 -0.86
N ASN A 399 10.91 3.14 -1.40
CA ASN A 399 9.97 3.97 -2.13
C ASN A 399 9.92 3.70 -3.65
N GLU A 400 10.65 2.71 -4.15
CA GLU A 400 10.63 2.39 -5.59
C GLU A 400 9.22 1.95 -6.02
N GLY A 401 8.71 2.55 -7.10
CA GLY A 401 7.35 2.32 -7.60
C GLY A 401 6.22 2.91 -6.74
N LEU A 402 6.55 3.57 -5.61
CA LEU A 402 5.58 4.12 -4.65
C LEU A 402 5.63 5.65 -4.52
N GLN A 403 6.40 6.33 -5.36
CA GLN A 403 6.60 7.79 -5.31
C GLN A 403 5.40 8.55 -5.92
N LEU A 404 4.20 8.14 -5.58
CA LEU A 404 2.97 8.76 -6.06
C LEU A 404 2.55 9.91 -5.15
N ALA A 405 2.30 11.07 -5.72
CA ALA A 405 1.66 12.16 -5.00
C ALA A 405 0.21 11.78 -4.65
N PRO A 406 -0.30 12.20 -3.48
CA PRO A 406 -1.71 12.03 -3.15
C PRO A 406 -2.62 12.69 -4.20
N MET A 407 -3.76 12.05 -4.47
CA MET A 407 -4.79 12.62 -5.34
C MET A 407 -5.57 13.71 -4.60
N PHE A 408 -5.88 14.81 -5.30
CA PHE A 408 -6.72 15.89 -4.78
C PHE A 408 -7.42 16.60 -5.95
N PRO A 409 -8.71 16.82 -5.92
CA PRO A 409 -9.73 16.58 -4.89
C PRO A 409 -10.13 15.13 -4.71
#